data_154ad67ecdb2f6263e5008145606cc86
#
_entry.id   154ad67ecdb2f6263e5008145606cc86
#
_cell.length_a   1.000
_cell.length_b   1.000
_cell.length_c   1.000
_cell.angle_alpha   90.00
_cell.angle_beta   90.00
_cell.angle_gamma   90.00
#
_symmetry.space_group_name_H-M   'P 1'
#
loop_
_entity.id
_entity.type
_entity.pdbx_description
1 polymer ?
#
loop_
_entity_poly.entity_id
_entity_poly.type
_entity_poly.pdbx_seq_one_letter_code
_entity_poly.pdbx_strand_id
1 'polypeptide(L)'
;MTLMKKWFKYISGIIIGIYLIWYLVNHWHQFKSLLQVSFYELATIYFIVFLSQALRASIINKFVNGMNVSTRWSDIFLLLTSGQLLNYFPLKLGTVFRANYLKKKYGFIYSHYAALSLCFSLLVVINASFIGLLVILFVYGLKNQLFQIVSLLFLCTMAIASILLFVPFSISVFGNKLLKVLSILLEAKRDLSGKWRLFLVCSFLISARFILTALRMQILYSSAGVDVNFGGYLILGALANILTFVSVTPGGLGVREI
;
A
#
# COMPACT_ATOMS: atom_id res chain seq x y z
N MET A 1 -5.11 27.26 22.75
CA MET A 1 -4.67 26.75 21.39
C MET A 1 -5.20 25.35 21.04
N THR A 2 -5.71 24.55 21.96
CA THR A 2 -6.18 23.17 21.73
C THR A 2 -7.64 23.05 21.24
N LEU A 3 -8.54 23.95 21.64
CA LEU A 3 -9.97 23.95 21.24
C LEU A 3 -10.14 24.32 19.76
N MET A 4 -9.46 25.36 19.29
CA MET A 4 -9.54 25.82 17.89
C MET A 4 -9.07 24.76 16.89
N LYS A 5 -8.02 23.97 17.22
CA LYS A 5 -7.55 22.83 16.40
C LYS A 5 -8.57 21.69 16.34
N LYS A 6 -9.37 21.48 17.40
CA LYS A 6 -10.44 20.46 17.38
C LYS A 6 -11.59 20.88 16.46
N TRP A 7 -12.05 22.12 16.57
CA TRP A 7 -13.13 22.66 15.72
C TRP A 7 -12.76 22.67 14.24
N PHE A 8 -11.52 23.04 13.92
CA PHE A 8 -11.04 23.02 12.53
C PHE A 8 -11.10 21.62 11.90
N LYS A 9 -10.83 20.56 12.67
CA LYS A 9 -10.96 19.16 12.23
C LYS A 9 -12.40 18.73 11.94
N TYR A 10 -13.35 19.14 12.79
CA TYR A 10 -14.75 18.80 12.58
C TYR A 10 -15.33 19.57 11.39
N ILE A 11 -15.00 20.86 11.27
CA ILE A 11 -15.45 21.71 10.17
C ILE A 11 -14.89 21.21 8.83
N SER A 12 -13.61 20.87 8.75
CA SER A 12 -13.03 20.30 7.52
C SER A 12 -13.66 18.96 7.13
N GLY A 13 -13.97 18.09 8.10
CA GLY A 13 -14.67 16.83 7.85
C GLY A 13 -16.09 17.04 7.32
N ILE A 14 -16.82 17.99 7.89
CA ILE A 14 -18.17 18.35 7.46
C ILE A 14 -18.14 18.95 6.04
N ILE A 15 -17.22 19.86 5.75
CA ILE A 15 -17.06 20.48 4.42
C ILE A 15 -16.76 19.41 3.36
N ILE A 16 -15.84 18.48 3.65
CA ILE A 16 -15.53 17.37 2.74
C ILE A 16 -16.76 16.47 2.55
N GLY A 17 -17.50 16.17 3.63
CA GLY A 17 -18.73 15.38 3.55
C GLY A 17 -19.80 16.04 2.68
N ILE A 18 -20.04 17.35 2.87
CA ILE A 18 -20.98 18.12 2.06
C ILE A 18 -20.54 18.17 0.59
N TYR A 19 -19.25 18.41 0.35
CA TYR A 19 -18.70 18.41 -1.02
C TYR A 19 -18.88 17.05 -1.70
N LEU A 20 -18.62 15.94 -1.01
CA LEU A 20 -18.81 14.59 -1.55
C LEU A 20 -20.28 14.32 -1.88
N ILE A 21 -21.22 14.71 -1.01
CA ILE A 21 -22.66 14.55 -1.26
C ILE A 21 -23.07 15.40 -2.46
N TRP A 22 -22.64 16.65 -2.52
CA TRP A 22 -22.90 17.55 -3.64
C TRP A 22 -22.33 16.99 -4.97
N TYR A 23 -21.09 16.49 -4.94
CA TYR A 23 -20.44 15.85 -6.09
C TYR A 23 -21.21 14.62 -6.55
N LEU A 24 -21.62 13.73 -5.64
CA LEU A 24 -22.42 12.55 -5.94
C LEU A 24 -23.77 12.90 -6.57
N VAL A 25 -24.45 13.93 -6.06
CA VAL A 25 -25.74 14.37 -6.60
C VAL A 25 -25.60 14.94 -8.00
N ASN A 26 -24.60 15.81 -8.22
CA ASN A 26 -24.37 16.43 -9.54
C ASN A 26 -23.88 15.44 -10.61
N HIS A 27 -23.18 14.37 -10.21
CA HIS A 27 -22.66 13.35 -11.13
C HIS A 27 -23.43 12.02 -11.04
N TRP A 28 -24.66 12.06 -10.52
CA TRP A 28 -25.48 10.86 -10.30
C TRP A 28 -25.61 9.97 -11.54
N HIS A 29 -25.71 10.56 -12.74
CA HIS A 29 -25.78 9.82 -13.99
C HIS A 29 -24.54 8.94 -14.24
N GLN A 30 -23.36 9.40 -13.83
CA GLN A 30 -22.11 8.62 -13.95
C GLN A 30 -22.07 7.49 -12.92
N PHE A 31 -22.66 7.70 -11.72
CA PHE A 31 -22.74 6.68 -10.68
C PHE A 31 -23.85 5.65 -10.92
N LYS A 32 -24.88 6.01 -11.72
CA LYS A 32 -25.97 5.10 -12.03
C LYS A 32 -25.50 3.84 -12.78
N SER A 33 -24.48 3.95 -13.61
CA SER A 33 -23.85 2.79 -14.28
C SER A 33 -23.18 1.84 -13.27
N LEU A 34 -22.62 2.34 -12.19
CA LEU A 34 -22.05 1.53 -11.12
C LEU A 34 -23.09 0.77 -10.29
N LEU A 35 -24.37 1.20 -10.31
CA LEU A 35 -25.47 0.49 -9.66
C LEU A 35 -25.97 -0.69 -10.50
N GLN A 36 -25.53 -0.82 -11.75
CA GLN A 36 -25.86 -1.94 -12.63
C GLN A 36 -24.94 -3.15 -12.41
N VAL A 37 -23.98 -3.04 -11.49
CA VAL A 37 -23.09 -4.15 -11.13
C VAL A 37 -23.93 -5.32 -10.61
N SER A 38 -23.79 -6.50 -11.22
CA SER A 38 -24.54 -7.68 -10.82
C SER A 38 -24.16 -8.14 -9.41
N PHE A 39 -25.08 -8.82 -8.73
CA PHE A 39 -24.82 -9.38 -7.41
C PHE A 39 -23.58 -10.32 -7.41
N TYR A 40 -23.40 -11.08 -8.49
CA TYR A 40 -22.24 -11.97 -8.63
C TYR A 40 -20.92 -11.21 -8.73
N GLU A 41 -20.89 -10.10 -9.46
CA GLU A 41 -19.70 -9.23 -9.55
C GLU A 41 -19.36 -8.62 -8.20
N LEU A 42 -20.38 -8.11 -7.47
CA LEU A 42 -20.19 -7.61 -6.11
C LEU A 42 -19.65 -8.68 -5.18
N ALA A 43 -20.24 -9.88 -5.18
CA ALA A 43 -19.77 -10.99 -4.36
C ALA A 43 -18.31 -11.37 -4.70
N THR A 44 -17.98 -11.40 -5.99
CA THR A 44 -16.61 -11.67 -6.47
C THR A 44 -15.64 -10.58 -6.01
N ILE A 45 -16.02 -9.31 -6.12
CA ILE A 45 -15.19 -8.19 -5.64
C ILE A 45 -14.93 -8.31 -4.13
N TYR A 46 -15.98 -8.57 -3.32
CA TYR A 46 -15.82 -8.76 -1.88
C TYR A 46 -14.92 -9.94 -1.54
N PHE A 47 -15.06 -11.05 -2.25
CA PHE A 47 -14.21 -12.22 -2.07
C PHE A 47 -12.72 -11.90 -2.40
N ILE A 48 -12.47 -11.21 -3.52
CA ILE A 48 -11.12 -10.76 -3.91
C ILE A 48 -10.54 -9.81 -2.84
N VAL A 49 -11.34 -8.87 -2.33
CA VAL A 49 -10.91 -7.96 -1.26
C VAL A 49 -10.56 -8.72 0.01
N PHE A 50 -11.40 -9.68 0.43
CA PHE A 50 -11.13 -10.53 1.59
C PHE A 50 -9.83 -11.31 1.41
N LEU A 51 -9.65 -11.98 0.27
CA LEU A 51 -8.44 -12.74 -0.04
C LEU A 51 -7.19 -11.85 -0.07
N SER A 52 -7.29 -10.66 -0.67
CA SER A 52 -6.21 -9.66 -0.69
C SER A 52 -5.82 -9.20 0.71
N GLN A 53 -6.79 -9.03 1.62
CA GLN A 53 -6.51 -8.70 3.03
C GLN A 53 -5.91 -9.88 3.79
N ALA A 54 -6.35 -11.11 3.53
CA ALA A 54 -5.77 -12.32 4.11
C ALA A 54 -4.29 -12.48 3.70
N LEU A 55 -3.96 -12.28 2.41
CA LEU A 55 -2.59 -12.27 1.93
C LEU A 55 -1.76 -11.18 2.61
N ARG A 56 -2.30 -9.96 2.73
CA ARG A 56 -1.63 -8.87 3.44
C ARG A 56 -1.36 -9.20 4.90
N ALA A 57 -2.31 -9.82 5.59
CA ALA A 57 -2.14 -10.26 6.97
C ALA A 57 -1.02 -11.31 7.08
N SER A 58 -0.98 -12.26 6.14
CA SER A 58 0.06 -13.28 6.06
C SER A 58 1.45 -12.68 5.86
N ILE A 59 1.58 -11.68 4.99
CA ILE A 59 2.85 -10.97 4.75
C ILE A 59 3.32 -10.26 6.03
N ILE A 60 2.44 -9.45 6.63
CA ILE A 60 2.79 -8.69 7.85
C ILE A 60 3.10 -9.63 9.01
N ASN A 61 2.33 -10.72 9.18
CA ASN A 61 2.59 -11.73 10.20
C ASN A 61 3.98 -12.38 10.03
N LYS A 62 4.35 -12.73 8.78
CA LYS A 62 5.69 -13.26 8.48
C LYS A 62 6.80 -12.25 8.79
N PHE A 63 6.61 -10.97 8.48
CA PHE A 63 7.58 -9.93 8.81
C PHE A 63 7.73 -9.73 10.32
N VAL A 64 6.63 -9.67 11.08
CA VAL A 64 6.66 -9.53 12.53
C VAL A 64 7.35 -10.75 13.18
N ASN A 65 6.99 -11.97 12.75
CA ASN A 65 7.63 -13.19 13.21
C ASN A 65 9.11 -13.24 12.78
N GLY A 66 9.44 -12.66 11.64
CA GLY A 66 10.82 -12.47 11.19
C GLY A 66 11.64 -11.56 12.11
N MET A 67 11.03 -10.72 12.92
CA MET A 67 11.66 -9.89 13.96
C MET A 67 11.64 -10.56 15.36
N ASN A 68 11.54 -11.89 15.40
CA ASN A 68 11.54 -12.69 16.62
C ASN A 68 10.37 -12.41 17.60
N VAL A 69 9.24 -11.91 17.07
CA VAL A 69 8.01 -11.68 17.83
C VAL A 69 6.91 -12.59 17.29
N SER A 70 6.53 -13.61 18.05
CA SER A 70 5.48 -14.54 17.66
C SER A 70 4.10 -13.89 17.75
N THR A 71 3.40 -13.79 16.62
CA THR A 71 2.05 -13.21 16.56
C THR A 71 1.06 -14.21 15.96
N ARG A 72 -0.20 -14.13 16.41
CA ARG A 72 -1.29 -14.93 15.82
C ARG A 72 -1.76 -14.25 14.53
N TRP A 73 -1.93 -15.05 13.47
CA TRP A 73 -2.40 -14.55 12.18
C TRP A 73 -3.76 -13.81 12.28
N SER A 74 -4.70 -14.35 13.06
CA SER A 74 -6.02 -13.74 13.28
C SER A 74 -5.94 -12.33 13.88
N ASP A 75 -5.03 -12.12 14.83
CA ASP A 75 -4.83 -10.81 15.45
C ASP A 75 -4.29 -9.80 14.43
N ILE A 76 -3.35 -10.21 13.59
CA ILE A 76 -2.83 -9.36 12.52
C ILE A 76 -3.90 -9.06 11.47
N PHE A 77 -4.72 -10.05 11.10
CA PHE A 77 -5.82 -9.85 10.17
C PHE A 77 -6.84 -8.82 10.69
N LEU A 78 -7.32 -8.99 11.91
CA LEU A 78 -8.24 -8.05 12.56
C LEU A 78 -7.62 -6.66 12.73
N LEU A 79 -6.34 -6.59 13.12
CA LEU A 79 -5.60 -5.34 13.27
C LEU A 79 -5.48 -4.57 11.96
N LEU A 80 -5.22 -5.26 10.86
CA LEU A 80 -5.11 -4.62 9.54
C LEU A 80 -6.46 -4.14 9.03
N THR A 81 -7.51 -4.93 9.21
CA THR A 81 -8.87 -4.59 8.78
C THR A 81 -9.42 -3.40 9.56
N SER A 82 -9.34 -3.43 10.90
CA SER A 82 -9.78 -2.30 11.74
C SER A 82 -8.93 -1.05 11.52
N GLY A 83 -7.61 -1.20 11.38
CA GLY A 83 -6.72 -0.08 11.09
C GLY A 83 -6.91 0.51 9.70
N GLN A 84 -7.51 -0.22 8.75
CA GLN A 84 -7.84 0.32 7.43
C GLN A 84 -9.04 1.27 7.51
N LEU A 85 -10.06 0.96 8.29
CA LEU A 85 -11.16 1.86 8.56
C LEU A 85 -10.68 3.18 9.19
N LEU A 86 -9.72 3.10 10.12
CA LEU A 86 -9.14 4.28 10.76
C LEU A 86 -8.25 5.14 9.82
N ASN A 87 -7.83 4.63 8.68
CA ASN A 87 -7.07 5.41 7.70
C ASN A 87 -7.93 6.38 6.89
N TYR A 88 -9.27 6.24 6.89
CA TYR A 88 -10.18 7.24 6.35
C TYR A 88 -10.22 8.53 7.20
N PHE A 89 -9.77 8.45 8.45
CA PHE A 89 -9.59 9.63 9.29
C PHE A 89 -8.25 10.33 9.00
N PRO A 90 -8.19 11.67 9.11
CA PRO A 90 -6.95 12.43 8.91
C PRO A 90 -5.84 11.95 9.85
N LEU A 91 -4.56 12.18 9.46
CA LEU A 91 -3.34 11.83 10.20
C LEU A 91 -2.96 10.33 10.19
N LYS A 92 -3.49 9.52 9.25
CA LYS A 92 -3.16 8.08 9.15
C LYS A 92 -3.32 7.35 10.51
N LEU A 93 -4.40 7.66 11.24
CA LEU A 93 -4.68 7.10 12.58
C LEU A 93 -4.60 5.57 12.60
N GLY A 94 -4.95 4.90 11.52
CA GLY A 94 -4.82 3.45 11.41
C GLY A 94 -3.38 2.94 11.53
N THR A 95 -2.39 3.72 11.10
CA THR A 95 -0.97 3.35 11.27
C THR A 95 -0.54 3.45 12.73
N VAL A 96 -0.93 4.55 13.41
CA VAL A 96 -0.67 4.76 14.83
C VAL A 96 -1.37 3.71 15.68
N PHE A 97 -2.62 3.40 15.35
CA PHE A 97 -3.40 2.36 16.02
C PHE A 97 -2.71 0.99 15.94
N ARG A 98 -2.25 0.59 14.75
CA ARG A 98 -1.54 -0.68 14.55
C ARG A 98 -0.23 -0.75 15.35
N ALA A 99 0.56 0.32 15.32
CA ALA A 99 1.80 0.39 16.08
C ALA A 99 1.55 0.29 17.59
N ASN A 100 0.53 1.00 18.12
CA ASN A 100 0.13 0.95 19.52
C ASN A 100 -0.38 -0.44 19.95
N TYR A 101 -1.20 -1.08 19.13
CA TYR A 101 -1.71 -2.42 19.42
C TYR A 101 -0.59 -3.44 19.51
N LEU A 102 0.32 -3.46 18.50
CA LEU A 102 1.46 -4.38 18.49
C LEU A 102 2.39 -4.13 19.69
N LYS A 103 2.60 -2.88 20.07
CA LYS A 103 3.39 -2.55 21.26
C LYS A 103 2.72 -3.07 22.54
N LYS A 104 1.43 -2.80 22.73
CA LYS A 104 0.71 -3.18 23.96
C LYS A 104 0.54 -4.68 24.11
N LYS A 105 0.24 -5.40 23.01
CA LYS A 105 -0.07 -6.84 23.06
C LYS A 105 1.15 -7.72 22.93
N TYR A 106 2.14 -7.31 22.13
CA TYR A 106 3.28 -8.14 21.76
C TYR A 106 4.65 -7.54 22.12
N GLY A 107 4.67 -6.36 22.78
CA GLY A 107 5.93 -5.67 23.11
C GLY A 107 6.69 -5.09 21.90
N PHE A 108 6.05 -5.05 20.71
CA PHE A 108 6.70 -4.65 19.46
C PHE A 108 7.00 -3.16 19.44
N ILE A 109 8.28 -2.78 19.39
CA ILE A 109 8.73 -1.39 19.51
C ILE A 109 8.32 -0.58 18.27
N TYR A 110 8.02 0.71 18.44
CA TYR A 110 7.61 1.61 17.35
C TYR A 110 8.61 1.70 16.21
N SER A 111 9.91 1.70 16.50
CA SER A 111 10.97 1.71 15.48
C SER A 111 10.97 0.43 14.64
N HIS A 112 10.74 -0.75 15.26
CA HIS A 112 10.58 -2.01 14.53
C HIS A 112 9.35 -1.98 13.62
N TYR A 113 8.23 -1.39 14.08
CA TYR A 113 7.05 -1.20 13.25
C TYR A 113 7.32 -0.26 12.05
N ALA A 114 8.07 0.81 12.26
CA ALA A 114 8.49 1.71 11.20
C ALA A 114 9.40 1.01 10.18
N ALA A 115 10.39 0.24 10.65
CA ALA A 115 11.27 -0.56 9.79
C ALA A 115 10.49 -1.60 8.98
N LEU A 116 9.57 -2.33 9.63
CA LEU A 116 8.68 -3.28 8.98
C LEU A 116 7.84 -2.61 7.87
N SER A 117 7.25 -1.45 8.18
CA SER A 117 6.44 -0.70 7.22
C SER A 117 7.27 -0.22 6.03
N LEU A 118 8.50 0.22 6.27
CA LEU A 118 9.44 0.63 5.23
C LEU A 118 9.82 -0.56 4.34
N CYS A 119 10.27 -1.68 4.94
CA CYS A 119 10.65 -2.89 4.21
C CYS A 119 9.48 -3.44 3.38
N PHE A 120 8.29 -3.48 3.96
CA PHE A 120 7.08 -3.89 3.25
C PHE A 120 6.77 -2.98 2.05
N SER A 121 6.84 -1.64 2.24
CA SER A 121 6.56 -0.68 1.17
C SER A 121 7.59 -0.76 0.04
N LEU A 122 8.89 -0.87 0.37
CA LEU A 122 9.95 -1.05 -0.62
C LEU A 122 9.75 -2.35 -1.41
N LEU A 123 9.42 -3.45 -0.73
CA LEU A 123 9.17 -4.73 -1.38
C LEU A 123 7.94 -4.68 -2.30
N VAL A 124 6.89 -3.94 -1.92
CA VAL A 124 5.73 -3.70 -2.80
C VAL A 124 6.13 -2.94 -4.05
N VAL A 125 6.96 -1.89 -3.93
CA VAL A 125 7.44 -1.10 -5.08
C VAL A 125 8.31 -1.97 -6.01
N ILE A 126 9.22 -2.78 -5.46
CA ILE A 126 10.06 -3.70 -6.24
C ILE A 126 9.19 -4.67 -7.05
N ASN A 127 8.21 -5.33 -6.39
CA ASN A 127 7.33 -6.29 -7.06
C ASN A 127 6.41 -5.62 -8.09
N ALA A 128 5.86 -4.45 -7.78
CA ALA A 128 5.02 -3.70 -8.70
C ALA A 128 5.81 -3.28 -9.96
N SER A 129 7.02 -2.73 -9.78
CA SER A 129 7.90 -2.35 -10.89
C SER A 129 8.32 -3.55 -11.72
N PHE A 130 8.65 -4.67 -11.09
CA PHE A 130 9.02 -5.91 -11.77
C PHE A 130 7.87 -6.45 -12.62
N ILE A 131 6.66 -6.56 -12.06
CA ILE A 131 5.48 -7.04 -12.80
C ILE A 131 5.12 -6.06 -13.94
N GLY A 132 5.13 -4.75 -13.67
CA GLY A 132 4.87 -3.73 -14.68
C GLY A 132 5.85 -3.81 -15.85
N LEU A 133 7.13 -4.01 -15.55
CA LEU A 133 8.17 -4.19 -16.56
C LEU A 133 7.95 -5.46 -17.41
N LEU A 134 7.66 -6.60 -16.76
CA LEU A 134 7.36 -7.84 -17.46
C LEU A 134 6.16 -7.68 -18.40
N VAL A 135 5.09 -7.04 -17.97
CA VAL A 135 3.91 -6.81 -18.80
C VAL A 135 4.24 -5.93 -20.00
N ILE A 136 5.04 -4.86 -19.84
CA ILE A 136 5.44 -4.03 -20.96
C ILE A 136 6.27 -4.85 -21.95
N LEU A 137 7.25 -5.61 -21.50
CA LEU A 137 8.14 -6.37 -22.36
C LEU A 137 7.42 -7.49 -23.14
N PHE A 138 6.53 -8.24 -22.49
CA PHE A 138 5.90 -9.42 -23.07
C PHE A 138 4.56 -9.16 -23.75
N VAL A 139 3.80 -8.15 -23.31
CA VAL A 139 2.45 -7.89 -23.84
C VAL A 139 2.41 -6.72 -24.81
N TYR A 140 3.09 -5.62 -24.50
CA TYR A 140 3.02 -4.39 -25.31
C TYR A 140 4.25 -4.17 -26.19
N GLY A 141 5.41 -4.66 -25.77
CA GLY A 141 6.68 -4.40 -26.44
C GLY A 141 7.18 -2.96 -26.22
N LEU A 142 8.42 -2.70 -26.66
CA LEU A 142 9.07 -1.38 -26.51
C LEU A 142 8.95 -0.50 -27.77
N LYS A 143 8.01 -0.80 -28.68
CA LYS A 143 7.85 -0.02 -29.93
C LYS A 143 7.30 1.39 -29.69
N ASN A 144 6.50 1.58 -28.67
CA ASN A 144 5.89 2.86 -28.33
C ASN A 144 6.78 3.64 -27.35
N GLN A 145 7.05 4.91 -27.64
CA GLN A 145 7.87 5.80 -26.81
C GLN A 145 7.34 5.91 -25.38
N LEU A 146 6.01 5.90 -25.19
CA LEU A 146 5.39 5.93 -23.87
C LEU A 146 5.78 4.71 -23.05
N PHE A 147 5.75 3.50 -23.63
CA PHE A 147 6.16 2.27 -22.93
C PHE A 147 7.66 2.23 -22.63
N GLN A 148 8.49 2.84 -23.47
CA GLN A 148 9.92 3.00 -23.18
C GLN A 148 10.14 3.88 -21.94
N ILE A 149 9.44 5.02 -21.84
CA ILE A 149 9.54 5.93 -20.69
C ILE A 149 9.05 5.23 -19.41
N VAL A 150 7.90 4.55 -19.48
CA VAL A 150 7.33 3.83 -18.33
C VAL A 150 8.22 2.66 -17.89
N SER A 151 8.85 1.94 -18.85
CA SER A 151 9.78 0.86 -18.52
C SER A 151 11.05 1.38 -17.83
N LEU A 152 11.58 2.52 -18.29
CA LEU A 152 12.69 3.20 -17.64
C LEU A 152 12.33 3.62 -16.20
N LEU A 153 11.15 4.20 -16.00
CA LEU A 153 10.64 4.55 -14.67
C LEU A 153 10.57 3.31 -13.76
N PHE A 154 10.07 2.17 -14.25
CA PHE A 154 10.02 0.92 -13.48
C PHE A 154 11.42 0.39 -13.16
N LEU A 155 12.38 0.45 -14.09
CA LEU A 155 13.76 0.07 -13.82
C LEU A 155 14.41 0.95 -12.76
N CYS A 156 14.28 2.27 -12.89
CA CYS A 156 14.84 3.21 -11.92
C CYS A 156 14.23 3.01 -10.52
N THR A 157 12.90 2.90 -10.42
CA THR A 157 12.22 2.71 -9.13
C THR A 157 12.57 1.36 -8.50
N MET A 158 12.68 0.29 -9.29
CA MET A 158 13.11 -1.02 -8.82
C MET A 158 14.56 -0.98 -8.31
N ALA A 159 15.48 -0.34 -9.04
CA ALA A 159 16.88 -0.22 -8.64
C ALA A 159 17.00 0.57 -7.33
N ILE A 160 16.39 1.75 -7.25
CA ILE A 160 16.41 2.60 -6.04
C ILE A 160 15.81 1.85 -4.84
N ALA A 161 14.65 1.23 -5.01
CA ALA A 161 14.01 0.49 -3.92
C ALA A 161 14.83 -0.73 -3.48
N SER A 162 15.51 -1.42 -4.40
CA SER A 162 16.40 -2.54 -4.09
C SER A 162 17.65 -2.08 -3.32
N ILE A 163 18.28 -0.98 -3.75
CA ILE A 163 19.41 -0.38 -3.04
C ILE A 163 18.97 0.02 -1.62
N LEU A 164 17.85 0.72 -1.49
CA LEU A 164 17.31 1.12 -0.20
C LEU A 164 16.95 -0.07 0.70
N LEU A 165 16.52 -1.21 0.14
CA LEU A 165 16.15 -2.40 0.90
C LEU A 165 17.37 -3.22 1.32
N PHE A 166 18.31 -3.49 0.42
CA PHE A 166 19.37 -4.48 0.64
C PHE A 166 20.70 -3.88 1.07
N VAL A 167 21.01 -2.64 0.67
CA VAL A 167 22.28 -2.02 1.08
C VAL A 167 22.23 -1.63 2.56
N PRO A 168 23.17 -2.11 3.38
CA PRO A 168 23.27 -1.73 4.78
C PRO A 168 23.83 -0.30 4.88
N PHE A 169 22.97 0.65 5.20
CA PHE A 169 23.41 2.00 5.56
C PHE A 169 23.78 2.02 7.03
N SER A 170 25.06 2.31 7.36
CA SER A 170 25.50 2.60 8.71
C SER A 170 25.64 4.11 8.87
N ILE A 171 24.90 4.68 9.80
CA ILE A 171 25.04 6.09 10.17
C ILE A 171 25.72 6.10 11.52
N SER A 172 26.97 6.61 11.56
CA SER A 172 27.66 6.87 12.83
C SER A 172 26.98 8.06 13.53
N VAL A 173 26.40 7.80 14.72
CA VAL A 173 25.56 8.78 15.41
C VAL A 173 26.40 9.48 16.50
N PHE A 174 26.68 10.75 16.28
CA PHE A 174 27.12 11.64 17.35
C PHE A 174 25.95 12.55 17.75
N GLY A 175 25.40 12.32 18.95
CA GLY A 175 24.71 13.35 19.76
C GLY A 175 23.23 13.68 19.45
N ASN A 176 22.59 13.25 18.36
CA ASN A 176 21.27 13.75 18.00
C ASN A 176 20.14 12.69 18.19
N LYS A 177 19.06 13.02 18.96
CA LYS A 177 17.93 12.11 19.24
C LYS A 177 17.28 11.54 17.96
N LEU A 178 17.19 12.32 16.88
CA LEU A 178 16.66 11.87 15.59
C LEU A 178 17.54 10.80 14.94
N LEU A 179 18.86 10.98 15.02
CA LEU A 179 19.82 10.01 14.47
C LEU A 179 19.79 8.68 15.25
N LYS A 180 19.53 8.73 16.56
CA LYS A 180 19.35 7.51 17.38
C LYS A 180 18.10 6.71 16.97
N VAL A 181 16.99 7.38 16.64
CA VAL A 181 15.79 6.70 16.13
C VAL A 181 16.07 6.10 14.76
N LEU A 182 16.81 6.80 13.90
CA LEU A 182 17.18 6.34 12.58
C LEU A 182 18.13 5.13 12.64
N SER A 183 19.11 5.10 13.56
CA SER A 183 20.01 3.95 13.73
C SER A 183 19.25 2.69 14.15
N ILE A 184 18.30 2.78 15.09
CA ILE A 184 17.46 1.65 15.52
C ILE A 184 16.61 1.13 14.35
N LEU A 185 16.09 2.04 13.50
CA LEU A 185 15.32 1.67 12.31
C LEU A 185 16.20 0.94 11.29
N LEU A 186 17.44 1.40 11.11
CA LEU A 186 18.41 0.76 10.21
C LEU A 186 18.89 -0.60 10.73
N GLU A 187 19.08 -0.76 12.04
CA GLU A 187 19.37 -2.07 12.66
C GLU A 187 18.22 -3.05 12.44
N ALA A 188 16.99 -2.66 12.76
CA ALA A 188 15.82 -3.50 12.56
C ALA A 188 15.62 -3.88 11.07
N LYS A 189 15.98 -2.98 10.14
CA LYS A 189 16.00 -3.27 8.70
C LYS A 189 17.07 -4.32 8.38
N ARG A 190 18.28 -4.19 8.95
CA ARG A 190 19.41 -5.11 8.74
C ARG A 190 19.07 -6.52 9.18
N ASP A 191 18.40 -6.66 10.34
CA ASP A 191 17.96 -7.96 10.87
C ASP A 191 16.95 -8.67 9.94
N LEU A 192 16.13 -7.90 9.22
CA LEU A 192 15.25 -8.44 8.20
C LEU A 192 15.99 -8.76 6.91
N SER A 193 16.86 -7.87 6.43
CA SER A 193 17.52 -8.01 5.11
C SER A 193 18.38 -9.27 4.99
N GLY A 194 18.91 -9.79 6.11
CA GLY A 194 19.62 -11.09 6.15
C GLY A 194 18.72 -12.31 5.90
N LYS A 195 17.37 -12.17 5.94
CA LYS A 195 16.42 -13.28 5.82
C LYS A 195 15.87 -13.41 4.40
N TRP A 196 16.71 -13.70 3.41
CA TRP A 196 16.34 -13.75 1.98
C TRP A 196 15.14 -14.66 1.67
N ARG A 197 15.00 -15.82 2.37
CA ARG A 197 13.84 -16.72 2.21
C ARG A 197 12.53 -16.04 2.60
N LEU A 198 12.56 -15.21 3.65
CA LEU A 198 11.39 -14.42 4.06
C LEU A 198 10.98 -13.44 2.96
N PHE A 199 11.96 -12.75 2.35
CA PHE A 199 11.69 -11.81 1.25
C PHE A 199 11.13 -12.50 0.02
N LEU A 200 11.64 -13.68 -0.37
CA LEU A 200 11.12 -14.45 -1.49
C LEU A 200 9.64 -14.86 -1.26
N VAL A 201 9.33 -15.42 -0.10
CA VAL A 201 7.96 -15.81 0.22
C VAL A 201 7.03 -14.58 0.27
N CYS A 202 7.48 -13.49 0.87
CA CYS A 202 6.71 -12.24 0.89
C CYS A 202 6.52 -11.64 -0.50
N SER A 203 7.55 -11.68 -1.37
CA SER A 203 7.44 -11.26 -2.78
C SER A 203 6.40 -12.07 -3.53
N PHE A 204 6.38 -13.38 -3.40
CA PHE A 204 5.37 -14.23 -4.02
C PHE A 204 3.95 -13.87 -3.55
N LEU A 205 3.75 -13.68 -2.24
CA LEU A 205 2.46 -13.27 -1.69
C LEU A 205 2.04 -11.86 -2.13
N ILE A 206 3.00 -10.93 -2.27
CA ILE A 206 2.75 -9.58 -2.79
C ILE A 206 2.36 -9.65 -4.27
N SER A 207 3.04 -10.46 -5.08
CA SER A 207 2.69 -10.65 -6.49
C SER A 207 1.29 -11.24 -6.66
N ALA A 208 0.93 -12.26 -5.87
CA ALA A 208 -0.41 -12.82 -5.86
C ALA A 208 -1.47 -11.77 -5.49
N ARG A 209 -1.21 -10.98 -4.43
CA ARG A 209 -2.09 -9.86 -4.03
C ARG A 209 -2.20 -8.79 -5.12
N PHE A 210 -1.12 -8.54 -5.86
CA PHE A 210 -1.10 -7.57 -6.94
C PHE A 210 -2.00 -8.02 -8.10
N ILE A 211 -1.94 -9.29 -8.48
CA ILE A 211 -2.83 -9.91 -9.48
C ILE A 211 -4.30 -9.79 -9.04
N LEU A 212 -4.61 -10.11 -7.79
CA LEU A 212 -5.97 -9.95 -7.25
C LEU A 212 -6.46 -8.50 -7.32
N THR A 213 -5.57 -7.53 -7.10
CA THR A 213 -5.92 -6.10 -7.21
C THR A 213 -6.22 -5.71 -8.66
N ALA A 214 -5.45 -6.23 -9.63
CA ALA A 214 -5.71 -6.00 -11.06
C ALA A 214 -7.02 -6.66 -11.51
N LEU A 215 -7.30 -7.89 -11.08
CA LEU A 215 -8.59 -8.56 -11.34
C LEU A 215 -9.77 -7.76 -10.79
N ARG A 216 -9.65 -7.24 -9.57
CA ARG A 216 -10.69 -6.37 -9.00
C ARG A 216 -10.89 -5.11 -9.84
N MET A 217 -9.79 -4.47 -10.28
CA MET A 217 -9.88 -3.29 -11.16
C MET A 217 -10.57 -3.65 -12.49
N GLN A 218 -10.20 -4.77 -13.10
CA GLN A 218 -10.82 -5.24 -14.33
C GLN A 218 -12.34 -5.37 -14.18
N ILE A 219 -12.83 -6.06 -13.13
CA ILE A 219 -14.27 -6.22 -12.89
C ILE A 219 -14.95 -4.86 -12.72
N LEU A 220 -14.36 -3.95 -11.91
CA LEU A 220 -14.93 -2.62 -11.66
C LEU A 220 -14.98 -1.74 -12.91
N TYR A 221 -13.96 -1.76 -13.75
CA TYR A 221 -13.90 -0.91 -14.94
C TYR A 221 -14.74 -1.50 -16.08
N SER A 222 -14.76 -2.83 -16.27
CA SER A 222 -15.62 -3.45 -17.27
C SER A 222 -17.10 -3.28 -16.94
N SER A 223 -17.50 -3.32 -15.66
CA SER A 223 -18.88 -2.99 -15.28
C SER A 223 -19.25 -1.51 -15.51
N ALA A 224 -18.24 -0.62 -15.58
CA ALA A 224 -18.41 0.78 -15.98
C ALA A 224 -18.34 1.00 -17.51
N GLY A 225 -18.21 -0.07 -18.31
CA GLY A 225 -18.12 0.02 -19.78
C GLY A 225 -16.73 0.37 -20.30
N VAL A 226 -15.70 0.28 -19.47
CA VAL A 226 -14.31 0.56 -19.85
C VAL A 226 -13.57 -0.77 -20.02
N ASP A 227 -13.35 -1.18 -21.27
CA ASP A 227 -12.61 -2.39 -21.60
C ASP A 227 -11.14 -2.06 -21.85
N VAL A 228 -10.29 -2.47 -20.91
CA VAL A 228 -8.84 -2.42 -21.03
C VAL A 228 -8.29 -3.84 -20.93
N ASN A 229 -7.26 -4.15 -21.71
CA ASN A 229 -6.58 -5.44 -21.57
C ASN A 229 -6.03 -5.61 -20.14
N PHE A 230 -6.10 -6.84 -19.60
CA PHE A 230 -5.61 -7.17 -18.25
C PHE A 230 -4.20 -6.66 -17.96
N GLY A 231 -3.31 -6.69 -18.95
CA GLY A 231 -1.97 -6.08 -18.85
C GLY A 231 -2.01 -4.58 -18.52
N GLY A 232 -2.99 -3.85 -19.06
CA GLY A 232 -3.17 -2.42 -18.74
C GLY A 232 -3.52 -2.20 -17.27
N TYR A 233 -4.39 -3.03 -16.68
CA TYR A 233 -4.70 -2.95 -15.24
C TYR A 233 -3.50 -3.29 -14.36
N LEU A 234 -2.61 -4.18 -14.79
CA LEU A 234 -1.35 -4.47 -14.10
C LEU A 234 -0.41 -3.25 -14.14
N ILE A 235 -0.25 -2.59 -15.29
CA ILE A 235 0.58 -1.38 -15.41
C ILE A 235 0.00 -0.24 -14.55
N LEU A 236 -1.30 0.02 -14.64
CA LEU A 236 -1.98 1.04 -13.83
C LEU A 236 -1.82 0.76 -12.33
N GLY A 237 -2.00 -0.50 -11.92
CA GLY A 237 -1.79 -0.92 -10.54
C GLY A 237 -0.34 -0.74 -10.08
N ALA A 238 0.64 -0.99 -10.95
CA ALA A 238 2.05 -0.76 -10.65
C ALA A 238 2.35 0.72 -10.45
N LEU A 239 1.91 1.57 -11.36
CA LEU A 239 2.04 3.03 -11.25
C LEU A 239 1.36 3.57 -9.99
N ALA A 240 0.14 3.13 -9.69
CA ALA A 240 -0.59 3.53 -8.49
C ALA A 240 0.15 3.16 -7.19
N ASN A 241 0.83 2.01 -7.13
CA ASN A 241 1.64 1.63 -5.97
C ASN A 241 2.87 2.51 -5.81
N ILE A 242 3.57 2.84 -6.91
CA ILE A 242 4.73 3.74 -6.90
C ILE A 242 4.31 5.14 -6.47
N LEU A 243 3.25 5.69 -7.06
CA LEU A 243 2.72 6.99 -6.71
C LEU A 243 2.29 7.05 -5.23
N THR A 244 1.68 5.99 -4.71
CA THR A 244 1.29 5.90 -3.29
C THR A 244 2.49 5.91 -2.37
N PHE A 245 3.62 5.33 -2.78
CA PHE A 245 4.86 5.35 -2.00
C PHE A 245 5.46 6.76 -1.94
N VAL A 246 5.44 7.49 -3.05
CA VAL A 246 5.96 8.86 -3.16
C VAL A 246 5.00 9.90 -2.55
N SER A 247 3.69 9.59 -2.47
CA SER A 247 2.69 10.56 -2.03
C SER A 247 2.87 10.98 -0.56
N VAL A 248 3.07 12.27 -0.36
CA VAL A 248 3.15 12.92 0.96
C VAL A 248 1.77 13.13 1.58
N THR A 249 0.71 13.07 0.77
CA THR A 249 -0.67 13.32 1.18
C THR A 249 -1.27 12.17 2.01
N PRO A 250 -2.04 12.47 3.07
CA PRO A 250 -2.75 11.44 3.83
C PRO A 250 -3.69 10.63 2.94
N GLY A 251 -3.47 9.30 2.87
CA GLY A 251 -4.31 8.42 2.05
C GLY A 251 -4.02 8.42 0.55
N GLY A 252 -3.09 9.27 0.05
CA GLY A 252 -2.81 9.41 -1.39
C GLY A 252 -3.91 10.16 -2.15
N LEU A 253 -4.77 10.90 -1.44
CA LEU A 253 -5.81 11.75 -2.02
C LEU A 253 -5.19 12.79 -2.96
N GLY A 254 -5.75 12.96 -4.14
CA GLY A 254 -5.25 13.86 -5.19
C GLY A 254 -4.19 13.26 -6.11
N VAL A 255 -3.56 12.13 -5.75
CA VAL A 255 -2.57 11.44 -6.59
C VAL A 255 -3.14 10.18 -7.26
N ARG A 256 -4.25 9.67 -6.72
CA ARG A 256 -4.95 8.48 -7.25
C ARG A 256 -6.08 8.84 -8.22
N GLU A 257 -6.50 10.08 -8.20
CA GLU A 257 -7.63 10.58 -9.00
C GLU A 257 -7.18 11.27 -10.31
N ILE A 258 -5.88 11.38 -10.55
CA ILE A 258 -5.29 11.85 -11.81
C ILE A 258 -5.05 10.64 -12.72
#